data_eb53e9fb7d649dea774e25bfc45606ba
#
_entry.id   eb53e9fb7d649dea774e25bfc45606ba
#
_cell.length_a   1.000
_cell.length_b   1.000
_cell.length_c   1.000
_cell.angle_alpha   90.00
_cell.angle_beta   90.00
_cell.angle_gamma   90.00
#
_symmetry.space_group_name_H-M   'P 1'
#
loop_
_entity.id
_entity.type
_entity.pdbx_description
1 polymer ?
#
loop_
_entity_poly.entity_id
_entity_poly.type
_entity_poly.pdbx_seq_one_letter_code
_entity_poly.pdbx_strand_id
1 'polypeptide(L)'
;GMLPKSDHIAKALSSIGATPDSTILIYDGIKNLWATRGLWALDVYGHKNTILLDGVWTKWSAEGREISTLVPTVKASSYTFSGSPNTSIIAGWEEVLASVGDPSKLVCDTRTAEEYSGKDARADRGGHIPESVHLEWVKSNNDNHEFINASQLQSIYDEAGLTEGKTIYTLCQTAVRATHTYFVLHDLLGY
;
A
#
# COMPACT_ATOMS: atom_id res chain seq x y z
N GLY A 1 6.17 5.95 10.40
CA GLY A 1 5.66 4.97 9.47
C GLY A 1 5.50 3.56 10.00
N MET A 2 5.55 3.32 11.32
CA MET A 2 5.32 1.98 11.86
C MET A 2 3.86 1.56 11.71
N LEU A 3 3.62 0.24 11.59
CA LEU A 3 2.28 -0.32 11.68
C LEU A 3 1.71 -0.02 13.07
N PRO A 4 0.51 0.61 13.18
CA PRO A 4 -0.15 0.79 14.46
C PRO A 4 -0.47 -0.56 15.12
N LYS A 5 -0.54 -0.60 16.44
CA LYS A 5 -1.01 -1.80 17.14
C LYS A 5 -2.48 -2.07 16.80
N SER A 6 -2.89 -3.34 16.83
CA SER A 6 -4.26 -3.77 16.52
C SER A 6 -5.33 -3.07 17.35
N ASP A 7 -5.06 -2.83 18.63
CA ASP A 7 -5.98 -2.13 19.53
C ASP A 7 -6.25 -0.67 19.11
N HIS A 8 -5.25 0.03 18.56
CA HIS A 8 -5.42 1.38 18.04
C HIS A 8 -6.32 1.41 16.80
N ILE A 9 -6.11 0.45 15.87
CA ILE A 9 -6.96 0.34 14.68
C ILE A 9 -8.38 -0.08 15.09
N ALA A 10 -8.52 -1.08 15.96
CA ALA A 10 -9.80 -1.53 16.48
C ALA A 10 -10.60 -0.40 17.15
N LYS A 11 -9.92 0.46 17.94
CA LYS A 11 -10.53 1.64 18.54
C LYS A 11 -11.02 2.65 17.49
N ALA A 12 -10.21 2.90 16.44
CA ALA A 12 -10.61 3.78 15.35
C ALA A 12 -11.83 3.23 14.60
N LEU A 13 -11.84 1.93 14.27
CA LEU A 13 -12.96 1.26 13.62
C LEU A 13 -14.22 1.27 14.50
N SER A 14 -14.07 1.02 15.81
CA SER A 14 -15.19 1.11 16.76
C SER A 14 -15.81 2.50 16.77
N SER A 15 -15.00 3.56 16.71
CA SER A 15 -15.47 4.95 16.78
C SER A 15 -16.35 5.35 15.58
N ILE A 16 -16.14 4.69 14.43
CA ILE A 16 -16.94 4.88 13.21
C ILE A 16 -18.07 3.84 13.07
N GLY A 17 -18.34 3.05 14.12
CA GLY A 17 -19.41 2.07 14.13
C GLY A 17 -19.16 0.80 13.34
N ALA A 18 -17.92 0.57 12.86
CA ALA A 18 -17.57 -0.64 12.13
C ALA A 18 -17.57 -1.87 13.07
N THR A 19 -17.90 -3.02 12.51
CA THR A 19 -17.83 -4.34 13.16
C THR A 19 -16.90 -5.25 12.35
N PRO A 20 -16.48 -6.40 12.87
CA PRO A 20 -15.69 -7.37 12.10
C PRO A 20 -16.34 -7.82 10.78
N ASP A 21 -17.68 -7.77 10.69
CA ASP A 21 -18.45 -8.15 9.50
C ASP A 21 -18.70 -6.98 8.54
N SER A 22 -18.30 -5.75 8.90
CA SER A 22 -18.49 -4.58 8.05
C SER A 22 -17.63 -4.65 6.79
N THR A 23 -18.17 -4.23 5.65
CA THR A 23 -17.36 -3.88 4.48
C THR A 23 -16.78 -2.49 4.69
N ILE A 24 -15.46 -2.37 4.66
CA ILE A 24 -14.74 -1.10 4.83
C ILE A 24 -14.29 -0.61 3.46
N LEU A 25 -14.95 0.46 2.97
CA LEU A 25 -14.52 1.18 1.78
C LEU A 25 -13.53 2.27 2.18
N ILE A 26 -12.35 2.27 1.54
CA ILE A 26 -11.28 3.22 1.82
C ILE A 26 -10.97 4.03 0.56
N TYR A 27 -10.79 5.33 0.73
CA TYR A 27 -10.31 6.23 -0.30
C TYR A 27 -9.41 7.31 0.30
N ASP A 28 -8.68 8.01 -0.56
CA ASP A 28 -7.85 9.16 -0.15
C ASP A 28 -7.95 10.33 -1.15
N GLY A 29 -7.02 11.27 -1.06
CA GLY A 29 -6.92 12.41 -1.98
C GLY A 29 -5.70 12.34 -2.90
N ILE A 30 -4.86 11.30 -2.82
CA ILE A 30 -3.58 11.24 -3.55
C ILE A 30 -3.32 9.83 -4.10
N LYS A 31 -3.80 9.53 -5.30
CA LYS A 31 -3.42 8.34 -6.07
C LYS A 31 -3.50 7.01 -5.28
N ASN A 32 -4.46 6.88 -4.38
CA ASN A 32 -4.65 5.70 -3.52
C ASN A 32 -3.49 5.40 -2.53
N LEU A 33 -2.59 6.35 -2.32
CA LEU A 33 -1.36 6.18 -1.54
C LEU A 33 -1.61 5.81 -0.07
N TRP A 34 -2.50 6.55 0.60
CA TRP A 34 -2.86 6.30 1.99
C TRP A 34 -3.95 5.23 2.13
N ALA A 35 -4.82 5.14 1.13
CA ALA A 35 -5.86 4.12 1.08
C ALA A 35 -5.25 2.72 1.07
N THR A 36 -4.27 2.45 0.22
CA THR A 36 -3.55 1.17 0.17
C THR A 36 -2.77 0.88 1.46
N ARG A 37 -2.26 1.92 2.15
CA ARG A 37 -1.66 1.74 3.48
C ARG A 37 -2.69 1.28 4.50
N GLY A 38 -3.90 1.84 4.45
CA GLY A 38 -5.01 1.43 5.30
C GLY A 38 -5.44 -0.01 5.02
N LEU A 39 -5.61 -0.37 3.75
CA LEU A 39 -5.94 -1.74 3.31
C LEU A 39 -4.91 -2.77 3.80
N TRP A 40 -3.62 -2.49 3.57
CA TRP A 40 -2.55 -3.36 4.04
C TRP A 40 -2.57 -3.54 5.57
N ALA A 41 -2.81 -2.48 6.33
CA ALA A 41 -2.88 -2.58 7.79
C ALA A 41 -4.07 -3.43 8.26
N LEU A 42 -5.21 -3.34 7.57
CA LEU A 42 -6.39 -4.19 7.83
C LEU A 42 -6.12 -5.64 7.46
N ASP A 43 -5.46 -5.89 6.34
CA ASP A 43 -5.09 -7.25 5.91
C ASP A 43 -4.12 -7.93 6.88
N VAL A 44 -3.09 -7.19 7.38
CA VAL A 44 -2.19 -7.70 8.44
C VAL A 44 -2.98 -8.19 9.66
N TYR A 45 -4.03 -7.49 10.04
CA TYR A 45 -4.84 -7.87 11.21
C TYR A 45 -6.06 -8.73 10.87
N GLY A 46 -6.18 -9.17 9.61
CA GLY A 46 -7.17 -10.18 9.20
C GLY A 46 -8.55 -9.66 8.87
N HIS A 47 -8.75 -8.33 8.71
CA HIS A 47 -10.01 -7.82 8.17
C HIS A 47 -10.02 -7.93 6.65
N LYS A 48 -10.87 -8.82 6.11
CA LYS A 48 -10.87 -9.16 4.67
C LYS A 48 -11.88 -8.41 3.82
N ASN A 49 -12.95 -7.89 4.42
CA ASN A 49 -14.02 -7.21 3.70
C ASN A 49 -13.65 -5.75 3.43
N THR A 50 -12.70 -5.52 2.52
CA THR A 50 -12.21 -4.19 2.17
C THR A 50 -12.46 -3.87 0.69
N ILE A 51 -12.73 -2.60 0.39
CA ILE A 51 -12.90 -2.06 -0.96
C ILE A 51 -12.07 -0.79 -1.09
N LEU A 52 -11.31 -0.67 -2.17
CA LEU A 52 -10.66 0.57 -2.57
C LEU A 52 -11.55 1.34 -3.54
N LEU A 53 -11.78 2.62 -3.28
CA LEU A 53 -12.39 3.53 -4.25
C LEU A 53 -11.28 4.11 -5.14
N ASP A 54 -11.13 3.53 -6.32
CA ASP A 54 -10.11 3.96 -7.29
C ASP A 54 -10.46 5.31 -7.94
N GLY A 55 -9.44 6.16 -8.16
CA GLY A 55 -9.60 7.52 -8.67
C GLY A 55 -9.82 8.56 -7.58
N VAL A 56 -9.84 8.15 -6.35
CA VAL A 56 -9.84 8.98 -5.13
C VAL A 56 -10.95 10.04 -5.10
N TRP A 57 -10.86 10.98 -4.17
CA TRP A 57 -11.78 12.11 -4.05
C TRP A 57 -11.84 12.99 -5.31
N THR A 58 -10.72 13.11 -6.02
CA THR A 58 -10.63 13.97 -7.23
C THR A 58 -11.58 13.49 -8.33
N LYS A 59 -11.60 12.19 -8.62
CA LYS A 59 -12.51 11.59 -9.60
C LYS A 59 -13.96 11.69 -9.16
N TRP A 60 -14.27 11.36 -7.91
CA TRP A 60 -15.61 11.48 -7.34
C TRP A 60 -16.20 12.87 -7.56
N SER A 61 -15.40 13.91 -7.26
CA SER A 61 -15.81 15.31 -7.42
C SER A 61 -15.95 15.72 -8.89
N ALA A 62 -15.01 15.28 -9.75
CA ALA A 62 -15.02 15.60 -11.19
C ALA A 62 -16.22 14.97 -11.92
N GLU A 63 -16.69 13.80 -11.47
CA GLU A 63 -17.89 13.13 -11.98
C GLU A 63 -19.21 13.76 -11.47
N GLY A 64 -19.13 14.81 -10.65
CA GLY A 64 -20.30 15.49 -10.10
C GLY A 64 -21.12 14.62 -9.15
N ARG A 65 -20.52 13.62 -8.52
CA ARG A 65 -21.20 12.74 -7.58
C ARG A 65 -21.59 13.48 -6.31
N GLU A 66 -22.61 12.98 -5.62
CA GLU A 66 -23.13 13.59 -4.41
C GLU A 66 -22.05 13.77 -3.33
N ILE A 67 -22.03 14.97 -2.74
CA ILE A 67 -21.12 15.37 -1.67
C ILE A 67 -21.96 15.94 -0.52
N SER A 68 -21.67 15.52 0.70
CA SER A 68 -22.29 16.05 1.90
C SER A 68 -21.25 16.70 2.81
N THR A 69 -21.62 17.85 3.40
CA THR A 69 -20.85 18.50 4.48
C THR A 69 -21.42 18.16 5.86
N LEU A 70 -22.48 17.36 5.91
CA LEU A 70 -23.07 16.93 7.18
C LEU A 70 -22.18 15.89 7.84
N VAL A 71 -21.82 16.13 9.08
CA VAL A 71 -21.12 15.14 9.91
C VAL A 71 -22.14 14.12 10.41
N PRO A 72 -22.05 12.85 10.00
CA PRO A 72 -23.02 11.85 10.45
C PRO A 72 -22.84 11.56 11.95
N THR A 73 -23.96 11.37 12.65
CA THR A 73 -23.93 10.85 14.01
C THR A 73 -23.82 9.33 13.94
N VAL A 74 -22.68 8.80 14.33
CA VAL A 74 -22.41 7.35 14.32
C VAL A 74 -22.46 6.83 15.74
N LYS A 75 -23.19 5.73 15.96
CA LYS A 75 -23.13 4.99 17.20
C LYS A 75 -21.87 4.12 17.20
N ALA A 76 -20.98 4.32 18.15
CA ALA A 76 -19.78 3.50 18.29
C ALA A 76 -20.14 2.01 18.48
N SER A 77 -19.35 1.15 17.89
CA SER A 77 -19.41 -0.30 18.02
C SER A 77 -18.38 -0.84 19.01
N SER A 78 -18.27 -2.15 19.08
CA SER A 78 -17.15 -2.86 19.72
C SER A 78 -16.45 -3.70 18.65
N TYR A 79 -15.38 -3.16 18.08
CA TYR A 79 -14.57 -3.85 17.08
C TYR A 79 -13.40 -4.56 17.73
N THR A 80 -13.17 -5.82 17.36
CA THR A 80 -11.99 -6.60 17.76
C THR A 80 -11.48 -7.39 16.57
N PHE A 81 -10.17 -7.43 16.39
CA PHE A 81 -9.56 -8.36 15.45
C PHE A 81 -9.52 -9.77 16.06
N SER A 82 -9.79 -10.78 15.24
CA SER A 82 -9.70 -12.20 15.62
C SER A 82 -8.43 -12.82 15.01
N GLY A 83 -7.78 -13.68 15.79
CA GLY A 83 -6.60 -14.41 15.34
C GLY A 83 -5.27 -13.64 15.50
N SER A 84 -4.21 -14.25 15.02
CA SER A 84 -2.87 -13.65 15.00
C SER A 84 -2.66 -12.80 13.75
N PRO A 85 -1.86 -11.72 13.83
CA PRO A 85 -1.52 -10.92 12.66
C PRO A 85 -0.85 -11.77 11.57
N ASN A 86 -1.18 -11.50 10.31
CA ASN A 86 -0.48 -12.06 9.17
C ASN A 86 0.87 -11.36 9.01
N THR A 87 1.93 -11.95 9.55
CA THR A 87 3.29 -11.41 9.47
C THR A 87 4.00 -11.79 8.16
N SER A 88 3.44 -12.68 7.34
CA SER A 88 4.06 -13.12 6.09
C SER A 88 4.15 -12.01 5.03
N ILE A 89 3.36 -10.93 5.20
CA ILE A 89 3.36 -9.76 4.33
C ILE A 89 4.15 -8.58 4.92
N ILE A 90 4.99 -8.86 5.94
CA ILE A 90 5.87 -7.87 6.60
C ILE A 90 7.29 -8.41 6.54
N ALA A 91 8.17 -7.71 5.83
CA ALA A 91 9.58 -8.06 5.81
C ALA A 91 10.38 -7.24 6.83
N GLY A 92 11.24 -7.91 7.58
CA GLY A 92 12.23 -7.28 8.44
C GLY A 92 13.52 -6.92 7.67
N TRP A 93 14.36 -6.05 8.27
CA TRP A 93 15.61 -5.65 7.63
C TRP A 93 16.59 -6.83 7.46
N GLU A 94 16.58 -7.80 8.37
CA GLU A 94 17.41 -9.00 8.30
C GLU A 94 17.04 -9.86 7.09
N GLU A 95 15.74 -9.99 6.82
CA GLU A 95 15.21 -10.75 5.69
C GLU A 95 15.57 -10.07 4.36
N VAL A 96 15.41 -8.74 4.30
CA VAL A 96 15.80 -7.96 3.13
C VAL A 96 17.31 -8.00 2.90
N LEU A 97 18.13 -7.91 3.95
CA LEU A 97 19.57 -8.05 3.84
C LEU A 97 19.98 -9.43 3.28
N ALA A 98 19.32 -10.49 3.75
CA ALA A 98 19.57 -11.85 3.29
C ALA A 98 19.10 -12.10 1.84
N SER A 99 18.29 -11.21 1.26
CA SER A 99 17.83 -11.31 -0.13
C SER A 99 18.84 -10.78 -1.15
N VAL A 100 19.82 -9.98 -0.73
CA VAL A 100 20.85 -9.43 -1.62
C VAL A 100 21.72 -10.56 -2.17
N GLY A 101 21.81 -10.67 -3.50
CA GLY A 101 22.51 -11.75 -4.19
C GLY A 101 21.68 -13.02 -4.42
N ASP A 102 20.43 -13.09 -3.98
CA ASP A 102 19.52 -14.21 -4.24
C ASP A 102 18.66 -13.92 -5.49
N PRO A 103 18.88 -14.65 -6.62
CA PRO A 103 18.16 -14.38 -7.88
C PRO A 103 16.65 -14.66 -7.82
N SER A 104 16.18 -15.39 -6.80
CA SER A 104 14.75 -15.66 -6.57
C SER A 104 14.05 -14.55 -5.79
N LYS A 105 14.79 -13.55 -5.31
CA LYS A 105 14.30 -12.46 -4.48
C LYS A 105 14.70 -11.11 -5.07
N LEU A 106 13.82 -10.15 -4.97
CA LEU A 106 14.04 -8.78 -5.46
C LEU A 106 13.59 -7.75 -4.44
N VAL A 107 14.30 -6.64 -4.37
CA VAL A 107 13.85 -5.46 -3.66
C VAL A 107 13.37 -4.44 -4.68
N CYS A 108 12.10 -4.07 -4.63
CA CYS A 108 11.51 -2.99 -5.41
C CYS A 108 11.57 -1.69 -4.59
N ASP A 109 12.45 -0.77 -4.97
CA ASP A 109 12.51 0.55 -4.37
C ASP A 109 11.51 1.48 -5.06
N THR A 110 10.48 1.87 -4.32
CA THR A 110 9.33 2.64 -4.83
C THR A 110 9.47 4.14 -4.63
N ARG A 111 10.66 4.60 -4.19
CA ARG A 111 10.97 6.00 -3.93
C ARG A 111 11.19 6.78 -5.24
N THR A 112 11.43 8.08 -5.13
CA THR A 112 11.80 8.90 -6.30
C THR A 112 13.19 8.53 -6.84
N ALA A 113 13.47 8.91 -8.07
CA ALA A 113 14.79 8.71 -8.67
C ALA A 113 15.91 9.43 -7.91
N GLU A 114 15.61 10.59 -7.31
CA GLU A 114 16.54 11.35 -6.48
C GLU A 114 16.86 10.64 -5.17
N GLU A 115 15.84 10.06 -4.51
CA GLU A 115 16.05 9.25 -3.31
C GLU A 115 16.87 7.99 -3.64
N TYR A 116 16.52 7.31 -4.74
CA TYR A 116 17.19 6.09 -5.18
C TYR A 116 18.67 6.35 -5.54
N SER A 117 18.95 7.43 -6.26
CA SER A 117 20.33 7.81 -6.64
C SER A 117 21.16 8.40 -5.49
N GLY A 118 20.52 8.71 -4.35
CA GLY A 118 21.17 9.35 -3.21
C GLY A 118 21.30 10.87 -3.30
N LYS A 119 20.72 11.52 -4.33
CA LYS A 119 20.67 12.98 -4.44
C LYS A 119 19.76 13.61 -3.38
N ASP A 120 18.65 12.96 -3.05
CA ASP A 120 17.78 13.31 -1.92
C ASP A 120 17.99 12.26 -0.79
N ALA A 121 18.88 12.56 0.13
CA ALA A 121 19.16 11.69 1.27
C ALA A 121 18.23 12.02 2.44
N ARG A 122 17.27 11.14 2.73
CA ARG A 122 16.34 11.25 3.86
C ARG A 122 16.74 10.41 5.07
N ALA A 123 17.96 9.91 5.09
CA ALA A 123 18.59 9.16 6.18
C ALA A 123 20.07 9.52 6.22
N ASP A 124 20.81 8.99 7.19
CA ASP A 124 22.25 9.24 7.33
C ASP A 124 23.07 8.85 6.09
N ARG A 125 22.54 7.92 5.29
CA ARG A 125 23.11 7.49 4.02
C ARG A 125 22.11 7.65 2.91
N GLY A 126 22.52 8.27 1.80
CA GLY A 126 21.77 8.30 0.55
C GLY A 126 22.00 7.05 -0.30
N GLY A 127 21.21 6.89 -1.36
CA GLY A 127 21.29 5.77 -2.28
C GLY A 127 20.25 4.69 -2.02
N HIS A 128 20.55 3.46 -2.48
CA HIS A 128 19.62 2.34 -2.47
C HIS A 128 20.29 1.03 -2.02
N ILE A 129 19.46 0.03 -1.72
CA ILE A 129 19.94 -1.34 -1.41
C ILE A 129 20.58 -1.92 -2.67
N PRO A 130 21.81 -2.51 -2.59
CA PRO A 130 22.44 -3.15 -3.74
C PRO A 130 21.47 -4.13 -4.46
N GLU A 131 21.50 -4.10 -5.79
CA GLU A 131 20.66 -4.95 -6.66
C GLU A 131 19.16 -4.68 -6.57
N SER A 132 18.73 -3.66 -5.82
CA SER A 132 17.32 -3.26 -5.84
C SER A 132 16.91 -2.68 -7.20
N VAL A 133 15.68 -2.98 -7.60
CA VAL A 133 15.05 -2.44 -8.80
C VAL A 133 14.32 -1.17 -8.46
N HIS A 134 14.55 -0.10 -9.22
CA HIS A 134 13.84 1.16 -9.05
C HIS A 134 12.57 1.19 -9.92
N LEU A 135 11.42 1.25 -9.26
CA LEU A 135 10.15 1.52 -9.92
C LEU A 135 9.31 2.45 -9.02
N GLU A 136 9.32 3.74 -9.35
CA GLU A 136 8.60 4.73 -8.56
C GLU A 136 7.10 4.45 -8.55
N TRP A 137 6.49 4.45 -7.35
CA TRP A 137 5.09 4.07 -7.12
C TRP A 137 4.08 4.80 -8.01
N VAL A 138 4.33 6.07 -8.36
CA VAL A 138 3.42 6.89 -9.20
C VAL A 138 3.25 6.34 -10.62
N LYS A 139 4.17 5.50 -11.09
CA LYS A 139 4.10 4.87 -12.42
C LYS A 139 2.88 3.95 -12.58
N SER A 140 2.32 3.50 -11.48
CA SER A 140 1.12 2.65 -11.47
C SER A 140 -0.18 3.43 -11.59
N ASN A 141 -0.15 4.77 -11.64
CA ASN A 141 -1.34 5.61 -11.72
C ASN A 141 -1.33 6.50 -12.96
N ASN A 142 -2.52 6.80 -13.47
CA ASN A 142 -2.74 7.83 -14.47
C ASN A 142 -2.87 9.23 -13.84
N ASP A 143 -3.05 10.24 -14.70
CA ASP A 143 -3.20 11.64 -14.25
C ASP A 143 -4.51 11.90 -13.51
N ASN A 144 -5.52 11.04 -13.68
CA ASN A 144 -6.80 11.10 -12.98
C ASN A 144 -6.75 10.40 -11.60
N HIS A 145 -5.58 10.05 -11.11
CA HIS A 145 -5.35 9.35 -9.84
C HIS A 145 -5.88 7.91 -9.78
N GLU A 146 -6.27 7.31 -10.91
CA GLU A 146 -6.66 5.92 -11.00
C GLU A 146 -5.45 5.02 -11.24
N PHE A 147 -5.53 3.76 -10.86
CA PHE A 147 -4.58 2.77 -11.35
C PHE A 147 -4.72 2.66 -12.89
N ILE A 148 -3.60 2.52 -13.59
CA ILE A 148 -3.62 2.14 -15.00
C ILE A 148 -4.13 0.69 -15.11
N ASN A 149 -4.58 0.28 -16.29
CA ASN A 149 -5.17 -1.05 -16.44
C ASN A 149 -4.15 -2.19 -16.20
N ALA A 150 -4.65 -3.38 -15.90
CA ALA A 150 -3.83 -4.52 -15.50
C ALA A 150 -2.75 -4.89 -16.54
N SER A 151 -3.05 -4.79 -17.84
CA SER A 151 -2.06 -5.09 -18.89
C SER A 151 -0.92 -4.08 -18.95
N GLN A 152 -1.21 -2.81 -18.72
CA GLN A 152 -0.20 -1.76 -18.62
C GLN A 152 0.64 -1.93 -17.33
N LEU A 153 -0.01 -2.24 -16.20
CA LEU A 153 0.69 -2.58 -14.96
C LEU A 153 1.65 -3.75 -15.20
N GLN A 154 1.15 -4.86 -15.75
CA GLN A 154 1.97 -6.03 -16.04
C GLN A 154 3.20 -5.66 -16.88
N SER A 155 3.02 -4.87 -17.96
CA SER A 155 4.13 -4.43 -18.81
C SER A 155 5.22 -3.68 -18.05
N ILE A 156 4.85 -2.67 -17.27
CA ILE A 156 5.86 -1.85 -16.54
C ILE A 156 6.59 -2.64 -15.45
N TYR A 157 5.91 -3.61 -14.81
CA TYR A 157 6.54 -4.45 -13.80
C TYR A 157 7.45 -5.50 -14.44
N ASP A 158 7.05 -6.12 -15.55
CA ASP A 158 7.87 -7.06 -16.32
C ASP A 158 9.13 -6.38 -16.90
N GLU A 159 8.97 -5.19 -17.49
CA GLU A 159 10.11 -4.38 -17.99
C GLU A 159 11.10 -4.02 -16.88
N ALA A 160 10.62 -3.83 -15.66
CA ALA A 160 11.46 -3.63 -14.49
C ALA A 160 12.06 -4.93 -13.93
N GLY A 161 11.72 -6.09 -14.47
CA GLY A 161 12.18 -7.39 -14.00
C GLY A 161 11.45 -7.91 -12.74
N LEU A 162 10.37 -7.26 -12.34
CA LEU A 162 9.52 -7.63 -11.21
C LEU A 162 8.46 -8.64 -11.68
N THR A 163 8.88 -9.88 -11.89
CA THR A 163 8.07 -10.93 -12.51
C THR A 163 7.48 -11.90 -11.49
N GLU A 164 6.37 -12.52 -11.86
CA GLU A 164 5.75 -13.59 -11.07
C GLU A 164 6.76 -14.72 -10.77
N GLY A 165 6.56 -15.40 -9.64
CA GLY A 165 7.42 -16.50 -9.19
C GLY A 165 8.64 -16.07 -8.38
N LYS A 166 8.88 -14.77 -8.21
CA LYS A 166 9.92 -14.24 -7.31
C LYS A 166 9.29 -13.69 -6.03
N THR A 167 10.04 -13.73 -4.94
CA THR A 167 9.69 -12.96 -3.74
C THR A 167 10.09 -11.51 -3.94
N ILE A 168 9.12 -10.58 -3.91
CA ILE A 168 9.37 -9.15 -4.12
C ILE A 168 9.15 -8.40 -2.81
N TYR A 169 10.22 -7.76 -2.31
CA TYR A 169 10.17 -6.87 -1.16
C TYR A 169 9.96 -5.44 -1.64
N THR A 170 8.82 -4.85 -1.35
CA THR A 170 8.55 -3.45 -1.67
C THR A 170 9.10 -2.53 -0.58
N LEU A 171 9.86 -1.51 -0.96
CA LEU A 171 10.57 -0.62 -0.04
C LEU A 171 10.29 0.85 -0.35
N CYS A 172 10.15 1.65 0.70
CA CYS A 172 10.26 3.11 0.64
C CYS A 172 10.77 3.66 1.99
N GLN A 173 10.62 4.97 2.23
CA GLN A 173 11.09 5.60 3.48
C GLN A 173 10.25 5.20 4.71
N THR A 174 8.93 5.09 4.58
CA THR A 174 7.99 4.90 5.71
C THR A 174 6.93 3.83 5.44
N ALA A 175 7.15 2.98 4.46
CA ALA A 175 6.29 1.90 3.99
C ALA A 175 4.89 2.34 3.47
N VAL A 176 4.66 3.63 3.17
CA VAL A 176 3.39 4.09 2.58
C VAL A 176 3.39 3.86 1.06
N ARG A 177 4.42 4.34 0.35
CA ARG A 177 4.59 4.06 -1.09
C ARG A 177 4.80 2.56 -1.37
N ALA A 178 5.50 1.88 -0.47
CA ALA A 178 5.71 0.44 -0.56
C ALA A 178 4.40 -0.35 -0.49
N THR A 179 3.44 0.03 0.37
CA THR A 179 2.13 -0.65 0.41
C THR A 179 1.26 -0.37 -0.81
N HIS A 180 1.47 0.76 -1.51
CA HIS A 180 0.82 1.00 -2.78
C HIS A 180 1.32 0.02 -3.86
N THR A 181 2.63 -0.17 -3.97
CA THR A 181 3.23 -1.15 -4.89
C THR A 181 2.89 -2.59 -4.49
N TYR A 182 2.85 -2.90 -3.19
CA TYR A 182 2.36 -4.18 -2.70
C TYR A 182 0.92 -4.45 -3.18
N PHE A 183 0.02 -3.49 -3.05
CA PHE A 183 -1.36 -3.62 -3.53
C PHE A 183 -1.43 -3.90 -5.03
N VAL A 184 -0.60 -3.23 -5.83
CA VAL A 184 -0.54 -3.50 -7.28
C VAL A 184 -0.10 -4.94 -7.55
N LEU A 185 1.00 -5.38 -6.96
CA LEU A 185 1.54 -6.72 -7.19
C LEU A 185 0.57 -7.80 -6.67
N HIS A 186 0.13 -7.67 -5.43
CA HIS A 186 -0.67 -8.69 -4.76
C HIS A 186 -2.14 -8.68 -5.21
N ASP A 187 -2.81 -7.51 -5.14
CA ASP A 187 -4.26 -7.45 -5.34
C ASP A 187 -4.67 -7.25 -6.80
N LEU A 188 -3.88 -6.51 -7.60
CA LEU A 188 -4.23 -6.24 -9.00
C LEU A 188 -3.59 -7.21 -9.99
N LEU A 189 -2.36 -7.69 -9.72
CA LEU A 189 -1.62 -8.60 -10.61
C LEU A 189 -1.60 -10.06 -10.10
N GLY A 190 -1.97 -10.33 -8.86
CA GLY A 190 -2.09 -11.68 -8.29
C GLY A 190 -0.76 -12.35 -7.94
N TYR A 191 0.29 -11.61 -7.67
CA TYR A 191 1.63 -12.10 -7.29
C TYR A 191 1.64 -12.69 -5.88
#